data_22f9cffb9afc04d0d69dd5a0a4f948ed
#
_entry.id   22f9cffb9afc04d0d69dd5a0a4f948ed
#
_cell.length_a   1.000
_cell.length_b   1.000
_cell.length_c   1.000
_cell.angle_alpha   90.00
_cell.angle_beta   90.00
_cell.angle_gamma   90.00
#
_symmetry.space_group_name_H-M   'P 1'
#
loop_
_entity.id
_entity.type
_entity.pdbx_description
1 polymer ?
#
loop_
_entity_poly.entity_id
_entity_poly.type
_entity_poly.pdbx_seq_one_letter_code
_entity_poly.pdbx_strand_id
1 'polypeptide(L)'
;MALLFLSPLGTLAQELLAPLSTNPVLQEHAQKNKGLAARSAASADTLDLPFYDDFSDPVIVPRFDRWIDTLTYINMDMAIAPPSYGVATFDGLNGAGLAYNIANQNAYGVADYLTSAPIDLNYLPSDSVYLSFYYQMTGLGNAPEAEDS
;
A
#
# COMPACT_ATOMS: atom_id res chain seq x y z
N MET A 1 40.30 -8.19 50.97
CA MET A 1 40.26 -7.86 49.53
C MET A 1 39.16 -8.70 48.93
N ALA A 2 37.99 -8.08 48.77
CA ALA A 2 36.80 -8.78 48.22
C ALA A 2 36.70 -8.52 46.73
N LEU A 3 36.70 -9.60 45.96
CA LEU A 3 36.56 -9.55 44.50
C LEU A 3 35.09 -9.57 44.15
N LEU A 4 34.57 -8.46 43.63
CA LEU A 4 33.19 -8.37 43.14
C LEU A 4 33.15 -8.94 41.71
N PHE A 5 32.49 -10.08 41.51
CA PHE A 5 32.18 -10.61 40.19
C PHE A 5 30.97 -9.89 39.63
N LEU A 6 31.19 -9.04 38.63
CA LEU A 6 30.11 -8.42 37.85
C LEU A 6 29.73 -9.39 36.74
N SER A 7 28.58 -10.05 36.87
CA SER A 7 28.02 -10.91 35.80
C SER A 7 27.44 -9.99 34.72
N PRO A 8 27.77 -10.18 33.43
CA PRO A 8 27.11 -9.46 32.35
C PRO A 8 25.66 -9.92 32.26
N LEU A 9 24.70 -9.05 32.52
CA LEU A 9 23.30 -9.24 32.18
C LEU A 9 23.18 -9.16 30.66
N GLY A 10 23.09 -10.32 30.02
CA GLY A 10 22.73 -10.38 28.62
C GLY A 10 21.30 -9.88 28.43
N THR A 11 21.16 -8.71 27.84
CA THR A 11 19.84 -8.24 27.35
C THR A 11 19.50 -9.03 26.09
N LEU A 12 18.57 -9.97 26.18
CA LEU A 12 17.96 -10.58 25.00
C LEU A 12 16.98 -9.54 24.44
N ALA A 13 17.35 -8.94 23.32
CA ALA A 13 16.37 -8.19 22.52
C ALA A 13 15.46 -9.25 21.86
N GLN A 14 14.19 -9.30 22.27
CA GLN A 14 13.18 -10.09 21.57
C GLN A 14 12.56 -9.23 20.48
N GLU A 15 12.74 -9.66 19.25
CA GLU A 15 12.03 -9.09 18.12
C GLU A 15 10.62 -9.66 18.12
N LEU A 16 9.63 -8.79 18.32
CA LEU A 16 8.21 -9.14 18.27
C LEU A 16 7.65 -8.70 16.92
N LEU A 17 7.26 -9.67 16.11
CA LEU A 17 6.46 -9.39 14.92
C LEU A 17 5.03 -9.05 15.38
N ALA A 18 4.58 -7.85 15.08
CA ALA A 18 3.22 -7.41 15.31
C ALA A 18 2.60 -6.95 13.99
N PRO A 19 1.30 -7.20 13.78
CA PRO A 19 0.63 -6.71 12.58
C PRO A 19 0.68 -5.18 12.54
N LEU A 20 0.79 -4.63 11.33
CA LEU A 20 0.74 -3.19 11.12
C LEU A 20 -0.65 -2.70 11.49
N SER A 21 -0.75 -1.89 12.52
CA SER A 21 -2.04 -1.36 13.01
C SER A 21 -2.30 0.08 12.60
N THR A 22 -1.24 0.82 12.26
CA THR A 22 -1.33 2.24 11.91
C THR A 22 -0.19 2.66 10.97
N ASN A 23 -0.49 3.61 10.08
CA ASN A 23 0.51 4.30 9.28
C ASN A 23 0.43 5.82 9.57
N PRO A 24 1.37 6.38 10.34
CA PRO A 24 1.33 7.80 10.72
C PRO A 24 1.45 8.75 9.53
N VAL A 25 2.10 8.35 8.45
CA VAL A 25 2.24 9.15 7.22
C VAL A 25 0.89 9.31 6.53
N LEU A 26 0.14 8.21 6.38
CA LEU A 26 -1.23 8.25 5.85
C LEU A 26 -2.18 9.02 6.77
N GLN A 27 -2.04 8.88 8.09
CA GLN A 27 -2.85 9.63 9.06
C GLN A 27 -2.65 11.14 8.92
N GLU A 28 -1.40 11.59 8.84
CA GLU A 28 -1.08 13.01 8.64
C GLU A 28 -1.64 13.52 7.32
N HIS A 29 -1.49 12.74 6.24
CA HIS A 29 -2.05 13.06 4.93
C HIS A 29 -3.57 13.18 4.98
N ALA A 30 -4.25 12.20 5.57
CA ALA A 30 -5.71 12.22 5.70
C ALA A 30 -6.20 13.41 6.53
N GLN A 31 -5.48 13.81 7.58
CA GLN A 31 -5.82 14.99 8.38
C GLN A 31 -5.66 16.29 7.59
N LYS A 32 -4.57 16.45 6.83
CA LYS A 32 -4.32 17.63 6.00
C LYS A 32 -5.33 17.77 4.86
N ASN A 33 -5.83 16.65 4.35
CA ASN A 33 -6.73 16.61 3.19
C ASN A 33 -8.20 16.35 3.57
N LYS A 34 -8.57 16.51 4.83
CA LYS A 34 -9.97 16.47 5.27
C LYS A 34 -10.80 17.48 4.47
N GLY A 35 -11.73 16.97 3.66
CA GLY A 35 -12.58 17.78 2.79
C GLY A 35 -12.20 17.77 1.29
N LEU A 36 -11.02 17.28 0.92
CA LEU A 36 -10.66 17.08 -0.48
C LEU A 36 -11.09 15.71 -1.00
N ALA A 37 -11.15 14.70 -0.13
CA ALA A 37 -11.52 13.33 -0.48
C ALA A 37 -12.94 13.17 -1.07
N ALA A 38 -13.85 14.09 -0.75
CA ALA A 38 -15.21 14.07 -1.30
C ALA A 38 -15.27 14.50 -2.79
N ARG A 39 -14.21 15.07 -3.35
CA ARG A 39 -14.19 15.57 -4.73
C ARG A 39 -13.70 14.55 -5.76
N SER A 40 -13.05 13.49 -5.30
CA SER A 40 -12.35 12.53 -6.17
C SER A 40 -13.23 11.38 -6.70
N ALA A 41 -14.35 11.08 -6.04
CA ALA A 41 -15.26 10.03 -6.48
C ALA A 41 -16.21 10.44 -7.63
N ALA A 42 -16.16 11.70 -8.07
CA ALA A 42 -17.26 12.30 -8.84
C ALA A 42 -17.12 12.26 -10.36
N SER A 43 -16.12 11.74 -10.96
CA SER A 43 -15.97 11.34 -12.38
C SER A 43 -14.49 11.24 -12.73
N ALA A 44 -13.94 10.05 -12.68
CA ALA A 44 -12.73 9.82 -13.41
C ALA A 44 -13.09 9.85 -14.91
N ASP A 45 -12.44 10.73 -15.68
CA ASP A 45 -12.54 10.71 -17.13
C ASP A 45 -12.04 9.34 -17.64
N THR A 46 -12.61 8.89 -18.75
CA THR A 46 -12.09 7.69 -19.42
C THR A 46 -10.70 7.99 -19.99
N LEU A 47 -9.77 7.11 -19.72
CA LEU A 47 -8.37 7.21 -20.14
C LEU A 47 -8.16 6.53 -21.49
N ASP A 48 -7.28 7.09 -22.31
CA ASP A 48 -6.80 6.47 -23.53
C ASP A 48 -5.55 5.63 -23.27
N LEU A 49 -5.24 4.71 -24.18
CA LEU A 49 -3.97 4.00 -24.19
C LEU A 49 -2.85 4.85 -24.86
N PRO A 50 -1.60 4.71 -24.42
CA PRO A 50 -1.13 3.79 -23.40
C PRO A 50 -1.41 4.27 -21.96
N PHE A 51 -1.95 3.39 -21.13
CA PHE A 51 -2.01 3.62 -19.70
C PHE A 51 -0.71 3.14 -19.05
N TYR A 52 -0.07 4.00 -18.26
CA TYR A 52 1.20 3.69 -17.59
C TYR A 52 1.29 4.41 -16.25
N ASP A 53 1.74 3.70 -15.22
CA ASP A 53 2.13 4.28 -13.94
C ASP A 53 3.29 3.48 -13.34
N ASP A 54 4.35 4.18 -12.96
CA ASP A 54 5.51 3.65 -12.26
C ASP A 54 5.58 4.17 -10.81
N PHE A 55 4.53 4.88 -10.38
CA PHE A 55 4.43 5.49 -9.06
C PHE A 55 5.63 6.39 -8.69
N SER A 56 6.25 7.03 -9.68
CA SER A 56 7.40 7.91 -9.48
C SER A 56 7.06 9.31 -8.98
N ASP A 57 5.79 9.68 -9.02
CA ASP A 57 5.33 10.97 -8.49
C ASP A 57 5.54 11.05 -6.95
N PRO A 58 5.90 12.22 -6.41
CA PRO A 58 6.14 12.40 -4.98
C PRO A 58 4.82 12.49 -4.18
N VAL A 59 3.98 11.48 -4.32
CA VAL A 59 2.68 11.34 -3.64
C VAL A 59 2.68 10.05 -2.83
N ILE A 60 1.86 10.00 -1.79
CA ILE A 60 1.75 8.84 -0.89
C ILE A 60 0.45 8.07 -1.06
N VAL A 61 -0.42 8.52 -1.93
CA VAL A 61 -1.66 7.86 -2.35
C VAL A 61 -1.76 7.89 -3.87
N PRO A 62 -2.47 6.96 -4.49
CA PRO A 62 -2.65 6.94 -5.94
C PRO A 62 -3.21 8.26 -6.48
N ARG A 63 -2.76 8.65 -7.65
CA ARG A 63 -3.22 9.89 -8.31
C ARG A 63 -4.62 9.71 -8.90
N PHE A 64 -5.49 10.66 -8.64
CA PHE A 64 -6.90 10.64 -9.08
C PHE A 64 -7.11 10.81 -10.58
N ASP A 65 -6.09 11.23 -11.32
CA ASP A 65 -6.13 11.28 -12.78
C ASP A 65 -5.92 9.91 -13.46
N ARG A 66 -5.52 8.90 -12.67
CA ARG A 66 -5.28 7.52 -13.13
C ARG A 66 -6.05 6.47 -12.33
N TRP A 67 -6.23 6.72 -11.03
CA TRP A 67 -6.78 5.79 -10.06
C TRP A 67 -7.99 6.40 -9.34
N ILE A 68 -9.00 5.61 -9.07
CA ILE A 68 -10.26 6.11 -8.48
C ILE A 68 -10.36 5.88 -6.96
N ASP A 69 -9.39 5.23 -6.36
CA ASP A 69 -9.32 5.02 -4.91
C ASP A 69 -7.98 5.45 -4.32
N THR A 70 -7.90 5.49 -2.98
CA THR A 70 -6.74 5.89 -2.19
C THR A 70 -6.40 4.90 -1.10
N LEU A 71 -6.72 3.62 -1.33
CA LEU A 71 -6.58 2.60 -0.31
C LEU A 71 -5.18 1.98 -0.27
N THR A 72 -4.37 2.19 -1.31
CA THR A 72 -2.99 1.73 -1.33
C THR A 72 -2.02 2.84 -0.93
N TYR A 73 -0.94 2.46 -0.27
CA TYR A 73 0.14 3.36 0.15
C TYR A 73 1.25 3.40 -0.90
N ILE A 74 1.52 4.59 -1.46
CA ILE A 74 2.63 4.78 -2.40
C ILE A 74 3.90 5.08 -1.62
N ASN A 75 4.93 4.27 -1.84
CA ASN A 75 6.21 4.37 -1.14
C ASN A 75 7.37 3.84 -2.01
N MET A 76 8.61 3.91 -1.48
CA MET A 76 9.83 3.45 -2.18
C MET A 76 10.62 2.43 -1.37
N ASP A 77 10.14 2.06 -0.18
CA ASP A 77 10.93 1.33 0.82
C ASP A 77 10.33 -0.03 1.22
N MET A 78 9.12 -0.35 0.79
CA MET A 78 8.49 -1.64 1.11
C MET A 78 8.84 -2.77 0.14
N ALA A 79 9.19 -2.44 -1.10
CA ALA A 79 9.54 -3.44 -2.10
C ALA A 79 11.04 -3.76 -2.08
N ILE A 80 11.40 -5.00 -2.44
CA ILE A 80 12.79 -5.45 -2.58
C ILE A 80 13.20 -5.30 -4.04
N ALA A 81 14.13 -4.39 -4.32
CA ALA A 81 14.67 -4.10 -5.64
C ALA A 81 13.59 -3.99 -6.75
N PRO A 82 12.59 -3.12 -6.60
CA PRO A 82 11.53 -2.98 -7.59
C PRO A 82 12.10 -2.43 -8.90
N PRO A 83 11.53 -2.78 -10.07
CA PRO A 83 11.93 -2.21 -11.35
C PRO A 83 11.39 -0.79 -11.57
N SER A 84 10.42 -0.36 -10.76
CA SER A 84 9.84 0.98 -10.75
C SER A 84 10.45 1.85 -9.66
N TYR A 85 10.30 3.17 -9.78
CA TYR A 85 10.80 4.10 -8.76
C TYR A 85 9.97 4.03 -7.48
N GLY A 86 8.65 4.01 -7.59
CA GLY A 86 7.73 3.80 -6.49
C GLY A 86 6.93 2.52 -6.64
N VAL A 87 6.21 2.16 -5.59
CA VAL A 87 5.33 1.00 -5.54
C VAL A 87 4.02 1.33 -4.84
N ALA A 88 2.92 0.73 -5.30
CA ALA A 88 1.66 0.72 -4.57
C ALA A 88 1.65 -0.47 -3.61
N THR A 89 1.63 -0.20 -2.32
CA THR A 89 1.63 -1.22 -1.27
C THR A 89 0.22 -1.41 -0.74
N PHE A 90 -0.22 -2.66 -0.72
CA PHE A 90 -1.46 -3.11 -0.09
C PHE A 90 -1.07 -3.46 1.35
N ASP A 91 -1.20 -2.49 2.25
CA ASP A 91 -0.67 -2.58 3.62
C ASP A 91 -1.71 -3.03 4.65
N GLY A 92 -2.94 -3.31 4.22
CA GLY A 92 -4.05 -3.72 5.09
C GLY A 92 -4.60 -2.58 5.96
N LEU A 93 -4.27 -1.33 5.63
CA LEU A 93 -4.77 -0.14 6.32
C LEU A 93 -5.68 0.66 5.40
N ASN A 94 -6.72 1.24 5.96
CA ASN A 94 -7.62 2.10 5.21
C ASN A 94 -6.92 3.43 4.81
N GLY A 95 -7.55 4.21 3.94
CA GLY A 95 -6.98 5.47 3.46
C GLY A 95 -6.74 6.55 4.54
N ALA A 96 -7.15 6.30 5.80
CA ALA A 96 -6.78 7.12 6.94
C ALA A 96 -5.58 6.56 7.73
N GLY A 97 -4.94 5.50 7.25
CA GLY A 97 -3.79 4.86 7.89
C GLY A 97 -4.14 4.12 9.18
N LEU A 98 -5.33 3.53 9.26
CA LEU A 98 -5.82 2.74 10.38
C LEU A 98 -6.24 1.36 9.90
N ALA A 99 -6.07 0.34 10.74
CA ALA A 99 -6.58 -1.00 10.44
C ALA A 99 -8.09 -0.96 10.13
N TYR A 100 -8.53 -1.77 9.15
CA TYR A 100 -9.95 -1.84 8.76
C TYR A 100 -10.85 -2.28 9.91
N ASN A 101 -10.37 -3.18 10.76
CA ASN A 101 -11.09 -3.60 11.97
C ASN A 101 -10.18 -3.64 13.19
N ILE A 102 -10.18 -2.56 13.96
CA ILE A 102 -9.37 -2.43 15.17
C ILE A 102 -9.87 -3.38 16.30
N ALA A 103 -11.16 -3.69 16.30
CA ALA A 103 -11.77 -4.50 17.36
C ALA A 103 -11.55 -6.02 17.17
N ASN A 104 -11.33 -6.46 15.93
CA ASN A 104 -11.11 -7.86 15.61
C ASN A 104 -10.06 -7.98 14.49
N GLN A 105 -8.83 -8.28 14.88
CA GLN A 105 -7.71 -8.43 13.95
C GLN A 105 -7.83 -9.67 13.05
N ASN A 106 -8.70 -10.61 13.41
CA ASN A 106 -9.00 -11.80 12.61
C ASN A 106 -10.30 -11.64 11.80
N ALA A 107 -10.78 -10.42 11.60
CA ALA A 107 -11.97 -10.18 10.79
C ALA A 107 -11.61 -10.36 9.30
N TYR A 108 -12.36 -11.21 8.63
CA TYR A 108 -12.28 -11.34 7.19
C TYR A 108 -13.04 -10.19 6.51
N GLY A 109 -12.50 -9.71 5.41
CA GLY A 109 -13.13 -8.66 4.63
C GLY A 109 -12.26 -8.21 3.48
N VAL A 110 -12.85 -7.43 2.60
CA VAL A 110 -12.08 -6.78 1.54
C VAL A 110 -11.32 -5.62 2.15
N ALA A 111 -10.03 -5.54 1.85
CA ALA A 111 -9.12 -4.52 2.37
C ALA A 111 -8.76 -3.51 1.26
N ASP A 112 -7.54 -3.54 0.78
CA ASP A 112 -7.03 -2.53 -0.14
C ASP A 112 -7.45 -2.79 -1.59
N TYR A 113 -7.67 -1.69 -2.31
CA TYR A 113 -7.92 -1.69 -3.75
C TYR A 113 -6.97 -0.75 -4.45
N LEU A 114 -6.64 -1.10 -5.66
CA LEU A 114 -6.01 -0.21 -6.62
C LEU A 114 -6.80 -0.30 -7.92
N THR A 115 -7.77 0.59 -8.06
CA THR A 115 -8.70 0.59 -9.19
C THR A 115 -8.35 1.73 -10.14
N SER A 116 -8.07 1.41 -11.39
CA SER A 116 -7.84 2.43 -12.41
C SER A 116 -9.12 3.21 -12.72
N ALA A 117 -8.97 4.43 -13.20
CA ALA A 117 -10.04 5.08 -13.95
C ALA A 117 -10.46 4.20 -15.14
N PRO A 118 -11.68 4.34 -15.67
CA PRO A 118 -12.09 3.61 -16.87
C PRO A 118 -11.08 3.82 -18.00
N ILE A 119 -10.73 2.74 -18.70
CA ILE A 119 -9.81 2.80 -19.83
C ILE A 119 -10.60 2.45 -21.09
N ASP A 120 -10.49 3.30 -22.13
CA ASP A 120 -11.08 2.99 -23.43
C ASP A 120 -10.32 1.86 -24.09
N LEU A 121 -10.99 0.74 -24.28
CA LEU A 121 -10.48 -0.46 -24.96
C LEU A 121 -11.19 -0.70 -26.30
N ASN A 122 -11.73 0.34 -26.93
CA ASN A 122 -12.39 0.23 -28.23
C ASN A 122 -11.37 0.03 -29.36
N TYR A 123 -10.66 -1.08 -29.31
CA TYR A 123 -9.64 -1.50 -30.27
C TYR A 123 -10.06 -2.76 -31.02
N LEU A 124 -9.53 -2.94 -32.22
CA LEU A 124 -9.76 -4.16 -32.99
C LEU A 124 -8.95 -5.32 -32.36
N PRO A 125 -9.40 -6.57 -32.49
CA PRO A 125 -8.64 -7.74 -32.05
C PRO A 125 -7.23 -7.84 -32.62
N SER A 126 -6.99 -7.23 -33.80
CA SER A 126 -5.69 -7.15 -34.45
C SER A 126 -4.70 -6.19 -33.76
N ASP A 127 -5.19 -5.27 -32.94
CA ASP A 127 -4.36 -4.23 -32.32
C ASP A 127 -3.57 -4.74 -31.11
N SER A 128 -3.91 -5.95 -30.62
CA SER A 128 -3.13 -6.67 -29.60
C SER A 128 -2.89 -5.84 -28.34
N VAL A 129 -3.96 -5.41 -27.67
CA VAL A 129 -3.86 -4.68 -26.40
C VAL A 129 -3.44 -5.63 -25.28
N TYR A 130 -2.42 -5.27 -24.53
CA TYR A 130 -1.87 -6.05 -23.43
C TYR A 130 -1.92 -5.29 -22.12
N LEU A 131 -2.14 -6.03 -21.01
CA LEU A 131 -1.90 -5.58 -19.64
C LEU A 131 -0.64 -6.26 -19.13
N SER A 132 0.27 -5.47 -18.53
CA SER A 132 1.43 -5.99 -17.82
C SER A 132 1.68 -5.21 -16.55
N PHE A 133 2.13 -5.89 -15.50
CA PHE A 133 2.49 -5.27 -14.23
C PHE A 133 3.50 -6.15 -13.49
N TYR A 134 4.24 -5.53 -12.57
CA TYR A 134 5.11 -6.21 -11.64
C TYR A 134 4.44 -6.28 -10.27
N TYR A 135 4.62 -7.38 -9.56
CA TYR A 135 4.13 -7.51 -8.19
C TYR A 135 5.11 -8.31 -7.32
N GLN A 136 5.08 -8.06 -6.03
CA GLN A 136 5.74 -8.84 -5.00
C GLN A 136 4.71 -9.22 -3.94
N MET A 137 4.72 -10.48 -3.52
CA MET A 137 3.77 -10.96 -2.51
C MET A 137 4.05 -10.38 -1.13
N THR A 138 5.31 -10.14 -0.79
CA THR A 138 5.72 -9.73 0.55
C THR A 138 6.53 -8.44 0.59
N GLY A 139 7.41 -8.21 -0.38
CA GLY A 139 8.42 -7.16 -0.25
C GLY A 139 9.22 -7.32 1.05
N LEU A 140 9.28 -6.24 1.87
CA LEU A 140 9.82 -6.27 3.23
C LEU A 140 8.76 -6.57 4.30
N GLY A 141 7.52 -6.80 3.89
CA GLY A 141 6.43 -7.19 4.77
C GLY A 141 6.41 -8.69 5.08
N ASN A 142 5.40 -9.11 5.83
CA ASN A 142 5.15 -10.52 6.10
C ASN A 142 4.53 -11.22 4.87
N ALA A 143 4.79 -12.52 4.75
CA ALA A 143 4.15 -13.31 3.70
C ALA A 143 2.64 -13.44 3.99
N PRO A 144 1.79 -13.43 2.95
CA PRO A 144 0.39 -13.78 3.11
C PRO A 144 0.25 -15.17 3.76
N GLU A 145 -0.68 -15.30 4.68
CA GLU A 145 -1.02 -16.57 5.30
C GLU A 145 -2.02 -17.35 4.43
N ALA A 146 -2.21 -18.63 4.71
CA ALA A 146 -3.12 -19.47 3.91
C ALA A 146 -4.58 -18.98 3.98
N GLU A 147 -4.91 -18.28 5.05
CA GLU A 147 -6.23 -17.70 5.30
C GLU A 147 -6.47 -16.40 4.54
N ASP A 148 -5.43 -15.78 3.97
CA ASP A 148 -5.51 -14.51 3.23
C ASP A 148 -5.92 -14.71 1.74
N SER A 149 -6.17 -15.92 1.31
CA SER A 149 -6.46 -16.31 -0.08
C SER A 149 -7.95 -16.47 -0.40
#